data_8b69f4f361f1d2076e1e1b7dbbb28c4b
#
_entry.id   8b69f4f361f1d2076e1e1b7dbbb28c4b
#
_cell.length_a   1.000
_cell.length_b   1.000
_cell.length_c   1.000
_cell.angle_alpha   90.00
_cell.angle_beta   90.00
_cell.angle_gamma   90.00
#
_symmetry.space_group_name_H-M   'P 1'
#
loop_
_entity.id
_entity.type
_entity.pdbx_description
1 polymer ?
#
loop_
_entity_poly.entity_id
_entity_poly.type
_entity_poly.pdbx_seq_one_letter_code
_entity_poly.pdbx_strand_id
1 'polypeptide(L)'
;MRWIAFAWFALWFPMYWRTWGAANFVHLCDVAVILTSIGIWTNSSLLISSQAVGAFVVDVAWAADATSRIVLGHALFPGNEYLTNPHYPLWIRSLTIFHLVMPALLLWGVYRMGYNRRGYALQCAIALLVFIVARFTQPSANIDFAFSDPFFHRAWGPAPAHVLLTWLFMVVLVYAPTHLLLKRFFRGPEATAV
;
A
#
# COMPACT_ATOMS: atom_id res chain seq x y z
N MET A 1 -0.45 11.70 18.07
CA MET A 1 -0.38 10.95 16.80
C MET A 1 0.85 11.31 15.95
N ARG A 2 1.18 12.60 15.66
CA ARG A 2 2.33 12.99 14.81
C ARG A 2 3.66 12.37 15.29
N TRP A 3 3.96 12.47 16.59
CA TRP A 3 5.19 11.92 17.16
C TRP A 3 5.23 10.39 17.14
N ILE A 4 4.09 9.72 17.28
CA ILE A 4 4.01 8.25 17.16
C ILE A 4 4.30 7.82 15.71
N ALA A 5 3.69 8.50 14.73
CA ALA A 5 3.96 8.24 13.32
C ALA A 5 5.43 8.50 12.95
N PHE A 6 6.01 9.57 13.50
CA PHE A 6 7.43 9.89 13.29
C PHE A 6 8.34 8.82 13.91
N ALA A 7 8.09 8.43 15.18
CA ALA A 7 8.88 7.41 15.86
C ALA A 7 8.81 6.06 15.13
N TRP A 8 7.62 5.67 14.70
CA TRP A 8 7.44 4.47 13.88
C TRP A 8 8.23 4.56 12.57
N PHE A 9 8.09 5.65 11.83
CA PHE A 9 8.80 5.86 10.57
C PHE A 9 10.32 5.85 10.74
N ALA A 10 10.81 6.54 11.78
CA ALA A 10 12.25 6.61 12.10
C ALA A 10 12.84 5.24 12.49
N LEU A 11 12.03 4.34 13.05
CA LEU A 11 12.41 2.96 13.32
C LEU A 11 12.32 2.09 12.06
N TRP A 12 11.17 2.11 11.40
CA TRP A 12 10.83 1.23 10.28
C TRP A 12 11.71 1.48 9.06
N PHE A 13 11.90 2.74 8.65
CA PHE A 13 12.61 3.10 7.44
C PHE A 13 14.07 2.59 7.38
N PRO A 14 14.93 2.85 8.38
CA PRO A 14 16.32 2.37 8.33
C PRO A 14 16.43 0.86 8.42
N MET A 15 15.52 0.18 9.17
CA MET A 15 15.52 -1.27 9.29
C MET A 15 15.11 -1.94 7.97
N TYR A 16 14.11 -1.40 7.29
CA TYR A 16 13.70 -1.85 5.95
C TYR A 16 14.79 -1.61 4.91
N TRP A 17 15.38 -0.42 4.90
CA TRP A 17 16.49 -0.10 4.02
C TRP A 17 17.65 -1.10 4.16
N ARG A 18 18.04 -1.40 5.40
CA ARG A 18 19.13 -2.32 5.69
C ARG A 18 18.83 -3.76 5.26
N THR A 19 17.57 -4.20 5.39
CA THR A 19 17.18 -5.60 5.15
C THR A 19 16.83 -5.86 3.69
N TRP A 20 16.03 -4.99 3.10
CA TRP A 20 15.44 -5.18 1.78
C TRP A 20 16.05 -4.29 0.69
N GLY A 21 16.82 -3.27 1.09
CA GLY A 21 17.42 -2.30 0.18
C GLY A 21 16.45 -1.22 -0.31
N ALA A 22 16.99 -0.27 -1.09
CA ALA A 22 16.24 0.89 -1.58
C ALA A 22 15.09 0.51 -2.50
N ALA A 23 15.25 -0.55 -3.32
CA ALA A 23 14.23 -0.96 -4.27
C ALA A 23 12.91 -1.39 -3.59
N ASN A 24 12.97 -1.84 -2.34
CA ASN A 24 11.78 -2.24 -1.60
C ASN A 24 10.79 -1.09 -1.42
N PHE A 25 11.28 0.15 -1.27
CA PHE A 25 10.42 1.33 -1.12
C PHE A 25 9.66 1.72 -2.38
N VAL A 26 9.83 0.98 -3.46
CA VAL A 26 8.99 1.09 -4.67
C VAL A 26 7.68 0.30 -4.51
N HIS A 27 7.55 -0.61 -3.52
CA HIS A 27 6.27 -1.25 -3.25
C HIS A 27 5.20 -0.21 -2.86
N LEU A 28 4.00 -0.34 -3.41
CA LEU A 28 2.86 0.55 -3.11
C LEU A 28 2.51 0.59 -1.62
N CYS A 29 2.67 -0.52 -0.91
CA CYS A 29 2.46 -0.58 0.53
C CYS A 29 3.50 0.24 1.31
N ASP A 30 4.77 0.24 0.89
CA ASP A 30 5.82 1.04 1.53
C ASP A 30 5.65 2.53 1.19
N VAL A 31 5.28 2.85 -0.05
CA VAL A 31 4.86 4.21 -0.43
C VAL A 31 3.68 4.68 0.42
N ALA A 32 2.73 3.80 0.72
CA ALA A 32 1.59 4.12 1.58
C ALA A 32 2.03 4.46 3.01
N VAL A 33 2.99 3.73 3.60
CA VAL A 33 3.55 4.07 4.93
C VAL A 33 4.18 5.46 4.91
N ILE A 34 5.01 5.75 3.88
CA ILE A 34 5.68 7.04 3.74
C ILE A 34 4.66 8.18 3.61
N LEU A 35 3.74 8.06 2.65
CA LEU A 35 2.77 9.13 2.37
C LEU A 35 1.74 9.30 3.48
N THR A 36 1.36 8.23 4.18
CA THR A 36 0.51 8.31 5.37
C THR A 36 1.23 9.04 6.51
N SER A 37 2.50 8.74 6.74
CA SER A 37 3.31 9.43 7.75
C SER A 37 3.42 10.92 7.45
N ILE A 38 3.69 11.30 6.20
CA ILE A 38 3.69 12.70 5.74
C ILE A 38 2.30 13.31 5.91
N GLY A 39 1.23 12.60 5.52
CA GLY A 39 -0.15 13.05 5.63
C GLY A 39 -0.57 13.37 7.08
N ILE A 40 -0.19 12.52 8.03
CA ILE A 40 -0.40 12.74 9.46
C ILE A 40 0.40 13.95 9.96
N TRP A 41 1.66 14.07 9.54
CA TRP A 41 2.53 15.16 9.94
C TRP A 41 2.03 16.51 9.46
N THR A 42 1.67 16.60 8.18
CA THR A 42 1.20 17.82 7.53
C THR A 42 -0.30 18.08 7.69
N ASN A 43 -1.03 17.16 8.34
CA ASN A 43 -2.50 17.20 8.47
C ASN A 43 -3.20 17.26 7.10
N SER A 44 -2.69 16.50 6.12
CA SER A 44 -3.19 16.51 4.74
C SER A 44 -4.30 15.47 4.53
N SER A 45 -5.55 15.95 4.46
CA SER A 45 -6.70 15.10 4.09
C SER A 45 -6.53 14.47 2.69
N LEU A 46 -5.84 15.16 1.77
CA LEU A 46 -5.58 14.67 0.43
C LEU A 46 -4.67 13.42 0.45
N LEU A 47 -3.55 13.47 1.17
CA LEU A 47 -2.64 12.33 1.29
C LEU A 47 -3.29 11.15 2.01
N ILE A 48 -3.95 11.40 3.14
CA ILE A 48 -4.64 10.33 3.87
C ILE A 48 -5.74 9.70 3.01
N SER A 49 -6.51 10.49 2.28
CA SER A 49 -7.56 9.96 1.40
C SER A 49 -6.99 9.18 0.22
N SER A 50 -5.85 9.61 -0.35
CA SER A 50 -5.21 8.84 -1.42
C SER A 50 -4.75 7.48 -0.92
N GLN A 51 -4.09 7.42 0.24
CA GLN A 51 -3.64 6.14 0.80
C GLN A 51 -4.81 5.27 1.28
N ALA A 52 -5.89 5.85 1.79
CA ALA A 52 -7.11 5.10 2.10
C ALA A 52 -7.73 4.43 0.85
N VAL A 53 -7.66 5.08 -0.31
CA VAL A 53 -8.08 4.48 -1.59
C VAL A 53 -7.12 3.37 -2.02
N GLY A 54 -5.82 3.58 -1.88
CA GLY A 54 -4.79 2.68 -2.41
C GLY A 54 -4.50 1.47 -1.55
N ALA A 55 -4.36 1.68 -0.25
CA ALA A 55 -3.85 0.67 0.66
C ALA A 55 -4.94 -0.11 1.42
N PHE A 56 -6.11 0.49 1.69
CA PHE A 56 -7.10 -0.13 2.58
C PHE A 56 -7.45 -1.57 2.20
N VAL A 57 -7.89 -1.81 0.95
CA VAL A 57 -8.31 -3.14 0.49
C VAL A 57 -7.12 -4.08 0.37
N VAL A 58 -5.98 -3.57 -0.11
CA VAL A 58 -4.75 -4.36 -0.28
C VAL A 58 -4.21 -4.83 1.06
N ASP A 59 -4.18 -3.96 2.06
CA ASP A 59 -3.72 -4.30 3.41
C ASP A 59 -4.66 -5.29 4.11
N VAL A 60 -5.98 -5.15 3.90
CA VAL A 60 -6.97 -6.13 4.40
C VAL A 60 -6.76 -7.50 3.74
N ALA A 61 -6.53 -7.54 2.44
CA ALA A 61 -6.23 -8.78 1.73
C ALA A 61 -4.90 -9.40 2.21
N TRP A 62 -3.87 -8.57 2.41
CA TRP A 62 -2.60 -9.00 3.01
C TRP A 62 -2.81 -9.59 4.40
N ALA A 63 -3.59 -8.92 5.25
CA ALA A 63 -3.90 -9.38 6.62
C ALA A 63 -4.63 -10.72 6.62
N ALA A 64 -5.57 -10.91 5.70
CA ALA A 64 -6.28 -12.17 5.52
C ALA A 64 -5.34 -13.31 5.11
N ASP A 65 -4.44 -13.06 4.13
CA ASP A 65 -3.44 -14.04 3.71
C ASP A 65 -2.43 -14.36 4.82
N ALA A 66 -1.91 -13.34 5.52
CA ALA A 66 -1.00 -13.52 6.63
C ALA A 66 -1.63 -14.35 7.76
N THR A 67 -2.88 -14.07 8.11
CA THR A 67 -3.62 -14.84 9.11
C THR A 67 -3.82 -16.29 8.66
N SER A 68 -4.24 -16.50 7.41
CA SER A 68 -4.42 -17.84 6.84
C SER A 68 -3.11 -18.64 6.85
N ARG A 69 -1.99 -18.04 6.43
CA ARG A 69 -0.67 -18.69 6.44
C ARG A 69 -0.22 -19.10 7.84
N ILE A 70 -0.40 -18.21 8.83
CA ILE A 70 0.07 -18.44 10.20
C ILE A 70 -0.83 -19.41 10.94
N VAL A 71 -2.16 -19.29 10.80
CA VAL A 71 -3.13 -20.08 11.60
C VAL A 71 -3.51 -21.37 10.90
N LEU A 72 -3.72 -21.34 9.58
CA LEU A 72 -4.25 -22.47 8.81
C LEU A 72 -3.18 -23.19 7.97
N GLY A 73 -1.97 -22.61 7.84
CA GLY A 73 -0.91 -23.15 7.01
C GLY A 73 -1.17 -23.02 5.49
N HIS A 74 -2.13 -22.23 5.07
CA HIS A 74 -2.54 -22.07 3.67
C HIS A 74 -2.35 -20.65 3.18
N ALA A 75 -1.74 -20.51 1.99
CA ALA A 75 -1.67 -19.23 1.28
C ALA A 75 -2.98 -18.94 0.56
N LEU A 76 -3.49 -17.70 0.70
CA LEU A 76 -4.62 -17.19 -0.10
C LEU A 76 -4.10 -16.48 -1.35
N PHE A 77 -3.00 -15.75 -1.23
CA PHE A 77 -2.38 -14.97 -2.29
C PHE A 77 -0.88 -15.20 -2.33
N PRO A 78 -0.23 -15.11 -3.49
CA PRO A 78 1.23 -15.12 -3.61
C PRO A 78 1.83 -13.79 -3.12
N GLY A 79 3.14 -13.80 -2.79
CA GLY A 79 3.90 -12.60 -2.43
C GLY A 79 4.23 -12.47 -0.93
N ASN A 80 3.60 -13.27 -0.06
CA ASN A 80 3.80 -13.19 1.39
C ASN A 80 4.59 -14.39 1.95
N GLU A 81 5.35 -15.11 1.11
CA GLU A 81 6.14 -16.29 1.48
C GLU A 81 7.17 -15.99 2.55
N TYR A 82 7.69 -14.77 2.59
CA TYR A 82 8.66 -14.30 3.58
C TYR A 82 8.16 -14.40 5.03
N LEU A 83 6.83 -14.33 5.25
CA LEU A 83 6.23 -14.42 6.59
C LEU A 83 6.52 -15.74 7.30
N THR A 84 6.62 -16.83 6.55
CA THR A 84 6.89 -18.17 7.08
C THR A 84 8.33 -18.63 6.79
N ASN A 85 9.11 -17.85 6.05
CA ASN A 85 10.48 -18.21 5.68
C ASN A 85 11.44 -17.96 6.86
N PRO A 86 12.11 -19.01 7.41
CA PRO A 86 13.01 -18.88 8.53
C PRO A 86 14.30 -18.08 8.23
N HIS A 87 14.62 -17.87 6.93
CA HIS A 87 15.74 -17.03 6.51
C HIS A 87 15.61 -15.58 7.02
N TYR A 88 14.38 -15.09 7.18
CA TYR A 88 14.13 -13.75 7.70
C TYR A 88 13.86 -13.80 9.20
N PRO A 89 14.63 -13.04 10.02
CA PRO A 89 14.41 -12.96 11.47
C PRO A 89 12.98 -12.53 11.81
N LEU A 90 12.45 -13.04 12.93
CA LEU A 90 11.07 -12.73 13.34
C LEU A 90 10.84 -11.23 13.52
N TRP A 91 11.82 -10.49 14.03
CA TRP A 91 11.69 -9.04 14.23
C TRP A 91 11.50 -8.27 12.92
N ILE A 92 12.15 -8.70 11.81
CA ILE A 92 11.94 -8.04 10.51
C ILE A 92 10.58 -8.39 9.91
N ARG A 93 10.15 -9.66 10.06
CA ARG A 93 8.81 -10.08 9.65
C ARG A 93 7.72 -9.34 10.45
N SER A 94 7.97 -9.07 11.74
CA SER A 94 7.05 -8.33 12.59
C SER A 94 6.90 -6.86 12.20
N LEU A 95 7.88 -6.26 11.51
CA LEU A 95 7.73 -4.89 11.00
C LEU A 95 6.66 -4.77 9.93
N THR A 96 6.30 -5.87 9.23
CA THR A 96 5.22 -5.88 8.24
C THR A 96 3.82 -5.82 8.87
N ILE A 97 3.73 -5.87 10.20
CA ILE A 97 2.46 -5.73 10.94
C ILE A 97 1.75 -4.38 10.66
N PHE A 98 2.45 -3.42 10.04
CA PHE A 98 1.82 -2.18 9.61
C PHE A 98 0.61 -2.42 8.70
N HIS A 99 0.59 -3.48 7.89
CA HIS A 99 -0.57 -3.86 7.07
C HIS A 99 -1.82 -4.16 7.90
N LEU A 100 -1.68 -4.56 9.18
CA LEU A 100 -2.81 -4.72 10.10
C LEU A 100 -3.27 -3.38 10.69
N VAL A 101 -2.32 -2.46 10.89
CA VAL A 101 -2.57 -1.17 11.54
C VAL A 101 -3.08 -0.13 10.54
N MET A 102 -2.54 -0.15 9.31
CA MET A 102 -2.81 0.85 8.28
C MET A 102 -4.31 0.98 7.93
N PRO A 103 -5.09 -0.10 7.72
CA PRO A 103 -6.52 0.04 7.43
C PRO A 103 -7.27 0.84 8.48
N ALA A 104 -7.05 0.51 9.76
CA ALA A 104 -7.68 1.22 10.88
C ALA A 104 -7.21 2.67 10.98
N LEU A 105 -5.91 2.90 10.82
CA LEU A 105 -5.30 4.23 10.85
C LEU A 105 -5.83 5.13 9.71
N LEU A 106 -5.93 4.59 8.51
CA LEU A 106 -6.43 5.32 7.34
C LEU A 106 -7.91 5.67 7.46
N LEU A 107 -8.75 4.72 7.90
CA LEU A 107 -10.17 4.99 8.16
C LEU A 107 -10.35 6.03 9.27
N TRP A 108 -9.58 5.92 10.36
CA TRP A 108 -9.58 6.92 11.43
C TRP A 108 -9.13 8.30 10.90
N GLY A 109 -8.09 8.34 10.06
CA GLY A 109 -7.59 9.56 9.45
C GLY A 109 -8.64 10.23 8.55
N VAL A 110 -9.31 9.44 7.70
CA VAL A 110 -10.43 9.92 6.86
C VAL A 110 -11.61 10.39 7.72
N TYR A 111 -11.93 9.67 8.80
CA TYR A 111 -12.99 10.10 9.73
C TYR A 111 -12.66 11.44 10.38
N ARG A 112 -11.41 11.66 10.81
CA ARG A 112 -10.98 12.88 11.51
C ARG A 112 -10.78 14.10 10.61
N MET A 113 -10.28 13.90 9.39
CA MET A 113 -9.89 14.98 8.46
C MET A 113 -10.88 15.17 7.31
N GLY A 114 -11.87 14.28 7.20
CA GLY A 114 -12.79 14.22 6.06
C GLY A 114 -12.17 13.55 4.83
N TYR A 115 -13.03 12.94 4.02
CA TYR A 115 -12.62 12.28 2.78
C TYR A 115 -12.46 13.29 1.63
N ASN A 116 -11.24 13.48 1.18
CA ASN A 116 -10.92 14.32 0.02
C ASN A 116 -11.05 13.51 -1.28
N ARG A 117 -12.06 13.81 -2.10
CA ARG A 117 -12.37 13.10 -3.34
C ARG A 117 -11.24 13.13 -4.38
N ARG A 118 -10.36 14.15 -4.34
CA ARG A 118 -9.18 14.25 -5.19
C ARG A 118 -8.14 13.17 -4.85
N GLY A 119 -8.22 12.56 -3.67
CA GLY A 119 -7.37 11.44 -3.26
C GLY A 119 -7.42 10.26 -4.22
N TYR A 120 -8.59 9.99 -4.86
CA TYR A 120 -8.69 8.96 -5.89
C TYR A 120 -7.78 9.23 -7.09
N ALA A 121 -7.86 10.42 -7.67
CA ALA A 121 -7.02 10.77 -8.81
C ALA A 121 -5.53 10.78 -8.46
N LEU A 122 -5.20 11.29 -7.26
CA LEU A 122 -3.83 11.25 -6.75
C LEU A 122 -3.32 9.81 -6.62
N GLN A 123 -4.13 8.90 -6.06
CA GLN A 123 -3.74 7.49 -5.92
C GLN A 123 -3.54 6.81 -7.28
N CYS A 124 -4.40 7.06 -8.24
CA CYS A 124 -4.22 6.55 -9.61
C CYS A 124 -2.89 7.01 -10.22
N ALA A 125 -2.53 8.29 -10.02
CA ALA A 125 -1.26 8.83 -10.51
C ALA A 125 -0.05 8.24 -9.77
N ILE A 126 -0.12 8.10 -8.44
CA ILE A 126 0.93 7.47 -7.63
C ILE A 126 1.16 6.03 -8.09
N ALA A 127 0.09 5.24 -8.23
CA ALA A 127 0.19 3.84 -8.64
C ALA A 127 0.80 3.71 -10.06
N LEU A 128 0.41 4.56 -11.00
CA LEU A 128 0.99 4.54 -12.34
C LEU A 128 2.50 4.83 -12.29
N LEU A 129 2.89 5.85 -11.53
CA LEU A 129 4.31 6.21 -11.36
C LEU A 129 5.10 5.05 -10.72
N VAL A 130 4.55 4.44 -9.66
CA VAL A 130 5.16 3.31 -8.96
C VAL A 130 5.34 2.12 -9.89
N PHE A 131 4.33 1.72 -10.66
CA PHE A 131 4.44 0.62 -11.62
C PHE A 131 5.47 0.90 -12.72
N ILE A 132 5.57 2.15 -13.20
CA ILE A 132 6.61 2.54 -14.14
C ILE A 132 7.99 2.42 -13.50
N VAL A 133 8.17 2.95 -12.28
CA VAL A 133 9.46 2.90 -11.57
C VAL A 133 9.84 1.46 -11.22
N ALA A 134 8.88 0.61 -10.85
CA ALA A 134 9.11 -0.81 -10.57
C ALA A 134 9.74 -1.55 -11.76
N ARG A 135 9.45 -1.13 -13.00
CA ARG A 135 10.08 -1.69 -14.21
C ARG A 135 11.58 -1.45 -14.32
N PHE A 136 12.12 -0.50 -13.57
CA PHE A 136 13.55 -0.21 -13.51
C PHE A 136 14.26 -0.94 -12.35
N THR A 137 13.52 -1.77 -11.60
CA THR A 137 14.07 -2.64 -10.55
C THR A 137 14.45 -4.00 -11.14
N GLN A 138 14.99 -4.91 -10.29
CA GLN A 138 15.35 -6.25 -10.74
C GLN A 138 14.10 -7.07 -11.10
N PRO A 139 14.05 -7.68 -12.30
CA PRO A 139 12.89 -8.49 -12.72
C PRO A 139 12.57 -9.67 -11.77
N SER A 140 13.59 -10.23 -11.12
CA SER A 140 13.42 -11.32 -10.14
C SER A 140 12.66 -10.90 -8.88
N ALA A 141 12.72 -9.62 -8.52
CA ALA A 141 11.96 -9.07 -7.39
C ALA A 141 10.48 -8.89 -7.71
N ASN A 142 10.14 -8.74 -8.99
CA ASN A 142 8.79 -8.55 -9.51
C ASN A 142 7.92 -7.59 -8.66
N ILE A 143 8.49 -6.44 -8.26
CA ILE A 143 7.89 -5.46 -7.38
C ILE A 143 6.52 -5.04 -7.94
N ASP A 144 5.48 -5.10 -7.09
CA ASP A 144 4.08 -4.83 -7.43
C ASP A 144 3.61 -5.53 -8.71
N PHE A 145 4.19 -6.70 -9.01
CA PHE A 145 3.88 -7.52 -10.18
C PHE A 145 4.13 -6.79 -11.51
N ALA A 146 5.10 -5.88 -11.53
CA ALA A 146 5.39 -5.06 -12.72
C ALA A 146 5.93 -5.87 -13.91
N PHE A 147 6.47 -7.08 -13.70
CA PHE A 147 7.05 -7.93 -14.75
C PHE A 147 6.16 -9.10 -15.15
N SER A 148 5.47 -9.70 -14.19
CA SER A 148 4.54 -10.81 -14.41
C SER A 148 3.43 -10.80 -13.37
N ASP A 149 2.23 -11.20 -13.75
CA ASP A 149 1.11 -11.30 -12.83
C ASP A 149 1.33 -12.44 -11.80
N PRO A 150 0.75 -12.30 -10.57
CA PRO A 150 1.01 -13.23 -9.48
C PRO A 150 0.32 -14.58 -9.62
N PHE A 151 -0.71 -14.70 -10.46
CA PHE A 151 -1.54 -15.90 -10.54
C PHE A 151 -1.12 -16.81 -11.68
N PHE A 152 -0.82 -16.25 -12.85
CA PHE A 152 -0.46 -17.01 -14.05
C PHE A 152 1.04 -16.94 -14.35
N HIS A 153 1.79 -16.15 -13.59
CA HIS A 153 3.25 -15.98 -13.70
C HIS A 153 3.72 -15.58 -15.10
N ARG A 154 2.93 -14.74 -15.78
CA ARG A 154 3.23 -14.28 -17.14
C ARG A 154 3.04 -12.79 -17.32
N ALA A 155 3.74 -12.21 -18.28
CA ALA A 155 3.48 -10.87 -18.75
C ALA A 155 2.30 -10.85 -19.73
N TRP A 156 1.45 -9.86 -19.61
CA TRP A 156 0.30 -9.64 -20.50
C TRP A 156 0.69 -8.69 -21.64
N GLY A 157 1.51 -9.19 -22.57
CA GLY A 157 2.02 -8.42 -23.70
C GLY A 157 3.35 -7.69 -23.42
N PRO A 158 3.73 -6.72 -24.27
CA PRO A 158 4.93 -5.92 -24.06
C PRO A 158 4.88 -5.15 -22.74
N ALA A 159 6.05 -4.75 -22.22
CA ALA A 159 6.17 -4.13 -20.90
C ALA A 159 5.19 -2.95 -20.65
N PRO A 160 5.00 -1.99 -21.58
CA PRO A 160 4.02 -0.91 -21.38
C PRO A 160 2.57 -1.41 -21.28
N ALA A 161 2.22 -2.43 -22.08
CA ALA A 161 0.88 -3.00 -22.03
C ALA A 161 0.62 -3.72 -20.71
N HIS A 162 1.60 -4.51 -20.23
CA HIS A 162 1.49 -5.18 -18.94
C HIS A 162 1.31 -4.19 -17.79
N VAL A 163 2.13 -3.15 -17.73
CA VAL A 163 2.03 -2.08 -16.71
C VAL A 163 0.66 -1.39 -16.78
N LEU A 164 0.19 -1.05 -17.99
CA LEU A 164 -1.11 -0.41 -18.16
C LEU A 164 -2.26 -1.32 -17.71
N LEU A 165 -2.22 -2.60 -18.04
CA LEU A 165 -3.25 -3.57 -17.62
C LEU A 165 -3.26 -3.78 -16.11
N THR A 166 -2.10 -3.91 -15.48
CA THR A 166 -1.97 -4.01 -14.03
C THR A 166 -2.51 -2.75 -13.34
N TRP A 167 -2.16 -1.59 -13.86
CA TRP A 167 -2.67 -0.32 -13.35
C TRP A 167 -4.19 -0.20 -13.51
N LEU A 168 -4.75 -0.52 -14.69
CA LEU A 168 -6.19 -0.50 -14.94
C LEU A 168 -6.93 -1.48 -14.02
N PHE A 169 -6.38 -2.66 -13.80
CA PHE A 169 -6.92 -3.63 -12.84
C PHE A 169 -7.05 -3.00 -11.45
N MET A 170 -5.98 -2.37 -10.94
CA MET A 170 -6.01 -1.70 -9.64
C MET A 170 -7.00 -0.54 -9.61
N VAL A 171 -7.02 0.29 -10.64
CA VAL A 171 -7.92 1.46 -10.73
C VAL A 171 -9.39 1.03 -10.74
N VAL A 172 -9.73 0.02 -11.52
CA VAL A 172 -11.15 -0.38 -11.72
C VAL A 172 -11.65 -1.28 -10.60
N LEU A 173 -10.84 -2.26 -10.17
CA LEU A 173 -11.32 -3.29 -9.24
C LEU A 173 -10.99 -3.00 -7.77
N VAL A 174 -10.02 -2.13 -7.51
CA VAL A 174 -9.63 -1.80 -6.12
C VAL A 174 -9.93 -0.34 -5.81
N TYR A 175 -9.38 0.61 -6.57
CA TYR A 175 -9.46 2.02 -6.20
C TYR A 175 -10.84 2.63 -6.43
N ALA A 176 -11.50 2.34 -7.55
CA ALA A 176 -12.82 2.90 -7.82
C ALA A 176 -13.88 2.42 -6.82
N PRO A 177 -14.03 1.11 -6.50
CA PRO A 177 -14.95 0.66 -5.47
C PRO A 177 -14.64 1.26 -4.10
N THR A 178 -13.36 1.29 -3.70
CA THR A 178 -12.95 1.88 -2.43
C THR A 178 -13.28 3.37 -2.37
N HIS A 179 -13.01 4.12 -3.46
CA HIS A 179 -13.40 5.53 -3.58
C HIS A 179 -14.90 5.73 -3.40
N LEU A 180 -15.73 4.92 -4.05
CA LEU A 180 -17.18 5.04 -3.97
C LEU A 180 -17.68 4.75 -2.54
N LEU A 181 -17.12 3.75 -1.87
CA LEU A 181 -17.45 3.43 -0.48
C LEU A 181 -17.03 4.59 0.46
N LEU A 182 -15.79 5.06 0.36
CA LEU A 182 -15.32 6.17 1.20
C LEU A 182 -16.14 7.45 0.96
N LYS A 183 -16.47 7.75 -0.29
CA LYS A 183 -17.34 8.90 -0.65
C LYS A 183 -18.74 8.79 -0.06
N ARG A 184 -19.27 7.55 0.08
CA ARG A 184 -20.61 7.31 0.63
C ARG A 184 -20.64 7.44 2.15
N PHE A 185 -19.62 6.94 2.83
CA PHE A 185 -19.63 6.81 4.29
C PHE A 185 -18.94 7.96 5.02
N PHE A 186 -18.07 8.72 4.34
CA PHE A 186 -17.33 9.81 4.98
C PHE A 186 -17.67 11.16 4.35
N ARG A 187 -17.81 12.17 5.21
CA ARG A 187 -18.01 13.57 4.79
C ARG A 187 -16.75 14.10 4.11
N GLY A 188 -16.91 15.11 3.27
CA GLY A 188 -15.77 15.87 2.73
C GLY A 188 -15.01 16.59 3.86
N PRO A 189 -13.75 17.01 3.59
CA PRO A 189 -13.02 17.84 4.52
C PRO A 189 -13.87 19.08 4.83
N GLU A 190 -14.04 19.41 6.10
CA GLU A 190 -14.63 20.69 6.46
C GLU A 190 -13.72 21.79 5.90
N ALA A 191 -14.34 22.77 5.23
CA ALA A 191 -13.62 23.97 4.87
C ALA A 191 -13.16 24.57 6.21
N THR A 192 -11.87 24.46 6.50
CA THR A 192 -11.27 25.17 7.63
C THR A 192 -11.62 26.65 7.40
N ALA A 193 -12.55 27.14 8.20
CA ALA A 193 -12.78 28.58 8.27
C ALA A 193 -11.43 29.22 8.59
N VAL A 194 -10.93 29.99 7.64
CA VAL A 194 -9.72 30.80 7.75
C VAL A 194 -10.00 31.94 8.71
#